data_8fef8ed4702f967f04d50ef470cc7926
#
_entry.id   8fef8ed4702f967f04d50ef470cc7926
#
_cell.length_a   1.000
_cell.length_b   1.000
_cell.length_c   1.000
_cell.angle_alpha   90.00
_cell.angle_beta   90.00
_cell.angle_gamma   90.00
#
_symmetry.space_group_name_H-M   'P 1'
#
loop_
_entity.id
_entity.type
_entity.pdbx_description
1 polymer ?
#
loop_
_entity_poly.entity_id
_entity_poly.type
_entity_poly.pdbx_seq_one_letter_code
_entity_poly.pdbx_strand_id
1 'polypeptide(L)'
;MPVDSSNVAAITDPAKRLHRAETLLNVSRTVSAMETLDEVLSALVEMTVRETNADRGTLFLNDAATAELYSRMMQGDRTLEIRFLNDTGIAGRVFTTHESLLINDAYADPRFNSEIDEQTGYTTRSIICAPIPTGRGVVIAFDQVLNKAPGDFDADDLALLEAMTSH
;
A
#
# COMPACT_ATOMS: atom_id res chain seq x y z
N MET A 1 -6.61 8.34 -17.18
CA MET A 1 -5.66 9.46 -16.94
C MET A 1 -4.33 9.11 -17.54
N PRO A 2 -3.72 10.01 -18.26
CA PRO A 2 -2.37 9.75 -18.70
C PRO A 2 -1.47 9.61 -17.48
N VAL A 3 -0.63 8.58 -17.49
CA VAL A 3 0.40 8.41 -16.48
C VAL A 3 1.25 9.68 -16.50
N ASP A 4 1.32 10.36 -15.38
CA ASP A 4 2.14 11.55 -15.28
C ASP A 4 3.60 11.16 -15.54
N SER A 5 4.08 11.50 -16.73
CA SER A 5 5.46 11.24 -17.14
C SER A 5 6.49 11.95 -16.25
N SER A 6 6.06 12.89 -15.41
CA SER A 6 6.93 13.57 -14.45
C SER A 6 7.44 12.62 -13.36
N ASN A 7 6.64 11.63 -12.95
CA ASN A 7 7.06 10.64 -11.96
C ASN A 7 8.13 9.67 -12.46
N VAL A 8 8.12 9.38 -13.76
CA VAL A 8 9.16 8.53 -14.38
C VAL A 8 10.46 9.29 -14.54
N ALA A 9 10.37 10.61 -14.78
CA ALA A 9 11.54 11.49 -14.93
C ALA A 9 12.24 11.81 -13.59
N ALA A 10 11.59 11.59 -12.44
CA ALA A 10 12.15 11.92 -11.12
C ALA A 10 13.29 10.98 -10.70
N ILE A 11 13.37 9.75 -11.23
CA ILE A 11 14.43 8.79 -10.92
C ILE A 11 15.55 8.95 -11.96
N THR A 12 16.52 9.82 -11.66
CA THR A 12 17.63 10.13 -12.57
C THR A 12 18.87 9.27 -12.35
N ASP A 13 19.01 8.64 -11.16
CA ASP A 13 20.14 7.77 -10.83
C ASP A 13 20.04 6.43 -11.57
N PRO A 14 21.03 6.07 -12.41
CA PRO A 14 21.01 4.80 -13.14
C PRO A 14 20.97 3.56 -12.26
N ALA A 15 21.62 3.57 -11.09
CA ALA A 15 21.61 2.44 -10.16
C ALA A 15 20.21 2.25 -9.56
N LYS A 16 19.52 3.31 -9.19
CA LYS A 16 18.15 3.28 -8.70
C LYS A 16 17.17 2.82 -9.79
N ARG A 17 17.37 3.25 -11.02
CA ARG A 17 16.56 2.82 -12.18
C ARG A 17 16.68 1.33 -12.42
N LEU A 18 17.92 0.79 -12.37
CA LEU A 18 18.15 -0.64 -12.53
C LEU A 18 17.51 -1.43 -11.41
N HIS A 19 17.70 -1.02 -10.16
CA HIS A 19 17.10 -1.67 -9.00
C HIS A 19 15.57 -1.71 -9.11
N ARG A 20 14.96 -0.59 -9.50
CA ARG A 20 13.52 -0.50 -9.72
C ARG A 20 13.05 -1.46 -10.81
N ALA A 21 13.76 -1.53 -11.93
CA ALA A 21 13.43 -2.43 -13.03
C ALA A 21 13.52 -3.90 -12.59
N GLU A 22 14.56 -4.26 -11.83
CA GLU A 22 14.72 -5.59 -11.27
C GLU A 22 13.60 -5.93 -10.29
N THR A 23 13.22 -4.99 -9.42
CA THR A 23 12.12 -5.16 -8.47
C THR A 23 10.80 -5.42 -9.20
N LEU A 24 10.46 -4.63 -10.22
CA LEU A 24 9.24 -4.80 -10.99
C LEU A 24 9.21 -6.14 -11.74
N LEU A 25 10.37 -6.58 -12.27
CA LEU A 25 10.47 -7.88 -12.91
C LEU A 25 10.25 -9.02 -11.90
N ASN A 26 10.79 -8.89 -10.69
CA ASN A 26 10.58 -9.88 -9.63
C ASN A 26 9.12 -9.95 -9.20
N VAL A 27 8.44 -8.81 -9.07
CA VAL A 27 7.00 -8.75 -8.80
C VAL A 27 6.24 -9.52 -9.87
N SER A 28 6.49 -9.22 -11.13
CA SER A 28 5.83 -9.86 -12.27
C SER A 28 6.04 -11.38 -12.29
N ARG A 29 7.26 -11.84 -12.06
CA ARG A 29 7.58 -13.28 -11.99
C ARG A 29 6.90 -13.97 -10.81
N THR A 30 6.92 -13.34 -9.64
CA THR A 30 6.32 -13.88 -8.42
C THR A 30 4.82 -14.01 -8.58
N VAL A 31 4.17 -12.96 -9.07
CA VAL A 31 2.71 -12.94 -9.31
C VAL A 31 2.31 -13.98 -10.34
N SER A 32 3.08 -14.14 -11.43
CA SER A 32 2.78 -15.11 -12.49
C SER A 32 2.88 -16.57 -12.01
N ALA A 33 3.66 -16.82 -10.95
CA ALA A 33 3.81 -18.15 -10.38
C ALA A 33 2.71 -18.53 -9.39
N MET A 34 1.83 -17.59 -9.03
CA MET A 34 0.80 -17.78 -8.00
C MET A 34 -0.53 -18.21 -8.59
N GLU A 35 -1.23 -19.08 -7.87
CA GLU A 35 -2.50 -19.66 -8.34
C GLU A 35 -3.73 -18.93 -7.81
N THR A 36 -3.64 -18.28 -6.66
CA THR A 36 -4.78 -17.60 -6.01
C THR A 36 -4.55 -16.11 -5.86
N LEU A 37 -5.65 -15.35 -5.84
CA LEU A 37 -5.63 -13.91 -5.58
C LEU A 37 -5.05 -13.60 -4.20
N ASP A 38 -5.40 -14.38 -3.17
CA ASP A 38 -4.89 -14.17 -1.81
C ASP A 38 -3.36 -14.31 -1.75
N GLU A 39 -2.79 -15.30 -2.45
CA GLU A 39 -1.34 -15.45 -2.56
C GLU A 39 -0.69 -14.25 -3.23
N VAL A 40 -1.29 -13.76 -4.32
CA VAL A 40 -0.80 -12.58 -5.05
C VAL A 40 -0.80 -11.35 -4.15
N LEU A 41 -1.90 -11.11 -3.46
CA LEU A 41 -2.05 -9.92 -2.60
C LEU A 41 -1.11 -9.97 -1.39
N SER A 42 -0.98 -11.14 -0.75
CA SER A 42 -0.05 -11.33 0.38
C SER A 42 1.40 -11.13 -0.03
N ALA A 43 1.80 -11.69 -1.16
CA ALA A 43 3.16 -11.53 -1.68
C ALA A 43 3.45 -10.08 -2.05
N LEU A 44 2.48 -9.38 -2.63
CA LEU A 44 2.62 -7.98 -2.99
C LEU A 44 2.88 -7.11 -1.76
N VAL A 45 2.13 -7.32 -0.67
CA VAL A 45 2.34 -6.59 0.58
C VAL A 45 3.74 -6.85 1.14
N GLU A 46 4.18 -8.10 1.19
CA GLU A 46 5.53 -8.43 1.68
C GLU A 46 6.62 -7.76 0.85
N MET A 47 6.46 -7.74 -0.46
CA MET A 47 7.44 -7.14 -1.37
C MET A 47 7.46 -5.61 -1.24
N THR A 48 6.30 -4.97 -1.12
CA THR A 48 6.22 -3.51 -0.96
C THR A 48 6.79 -3.05 0.38
N VAL A 49 6.58 -3.80 1.45
CA VAL A 49 7.20 -3.54 2.76
C VAL A 49 8.72 -3.58 2.66
N ARG A 50 9.26 -4.62 2.04
CA ARG A 50 10.70 -4.80 1.91
C ARG A 50 11.34 -3.70 1.06
N GLU A 51 10.77 -3.41 -0.10
CA GLU A 51 11.35 -2.48 -1.06
C GLU A 51 11.23 -1.01 -0.62
N THR A 52 10.26 -0.68 0.22
CA THR A 52 10.11 0.68 0.76
C THR A 52 10.78 0.86 2.12
N ASN A 53 11.39 -0.19 2.68
CA ASN A 53 11.94 -0.20 4.04
C ASN A 53 10.90 0.17 5.11
N ALA A 54 9.64 -0.20 4.89
CA ALA A 54 8.58 -0.01 5.84
C ALA A 54 8.65 -1.06 6.96
N ASP A 55 8.10 -0.73 8.12
CA ASP A 55 8.00 -1.65 9.26
C ASP A 55 6.84 -2.63 9.09
N ARG A 56 5.72 -2.16 8.54
CA ARG A 56 4.52 -2.98 8.33
C ARG A 56 3.86 -2.66 6.99
N GLY A 57 3.16 -3.66 6.47
CA GLY A 57 2.24 -3.51 5.36
C GLY A 57 0.88 -4.07 5.71
N THR A 58 -0.16 -3.45 5.20
CA THR A 58 -1.54 -3.88 5.36
C THR A 58 -2.25 -3.81 4.03
N LEU A 59 -2.98 -4.85 3.71
CA LEU A 59 -3.84 -4.89 2.56
C LEU A 59 -5.28 -4.69 2.99
N PHE A 60 -5.97 -3.74 2.38
CA PHE A 60 -7.39 -3.52 2.61
C PHE A 60 -8.20 -3.94 1.40
N LEU A 61 -9.30 -4.63 1.66
CA LEU A 61 -10.30 -5.01 0.67
C LEU A 61 -11.60 -4.28 0.96
N ASN A 62 -12.40 -4.01 -0.07
CA ASN A 62 -13.71 -3.39 0.11
C ASN A 62 -14.82 -4.44 0.16
N ASP A 63 -15.63 -4.36 1.20
CA ASP A 63 -16.88 -5.13 1.32
C ASP A 63 -18.05 -4.23 0.89
N ALA A 64 -18.52 -4.43 -0.34
CA ALA A 64 -19.59 -3.61 -0.91
C ALA A 64 -20.93 -3.80 -0.17
N ALA A 65 -21.14 -4.95 0.44
CA ALA A 65 -22.39 -5.23 1.17
C ALA A 65 -22.52 -4.40 2.44
N THR A 66 -21.41 -4.11 3.11
CA THR A 66 -21.38 -3.37 4.38
C THR A 66 -20.83 -1.96 4.24
N ALA A 67 -20.32 -1.58 3.07
CA ALA A 67 -19.61 -0.32 2.82
C ALA A 67 -18.40 -0.15 3.75
N GLU A 68 -17.69 -1.25 4.01
CA GLU A 68 -16.51 -1.29 4.87
C GLU A 68 -15.27 -1.73 4.13
N LEU A 69 -14.12 -1.15 4.54
CA LEU A 69 -12.81 -1.70 4.23
C LEU A 69 -12.45 -2.69 5.34
N TYR A 70 -11.81 -3.78 4.96
CA TYR A 70 -11.37 -4.78 5.92
C TYR A 70 -9.99 -5.32 5.57
N SER A 71 -9.27 -5.73 6.60
CA SER A 71 -7.98 -6.39 6.49
C SER A 71 -7.88 -7.50 7.51
N ARG A 72 -7.21 -8.58 7.12
CA ARG A 72 -6.86 -9.66 8.03
C ARG A 72 -5.37 -9.58 8.32
N MET A 73 -5.03 -9.44 9.59
CA MET A 73 -3.65 -9.40 10.06
C MET A 73 -3.37 -10.62 10.92
N MET A 74 -2.20 -11.22 10.71
CA MET A 74 -1.69 -12.25 11.59
C MET A 74 -0.91 -11.60 12.74
N GLN A 75 -1.34 -11.85 13.98
CA GLN A 75 -0.58 -11.53 15.19
C GLN A 75 -0.30 -12.83 15.94
N GLY A 76 0.90 -13.38 15.74
CA GLY A 76 1.23 -14.72 16.27
C GLY A 76 0.31 -15.77 15.65
N ASP A 77 -0.38 -16.54 16.51
CA ASP A 77 -1.32 -17.58 16.09
C ASP A 77 -2.74 -17.07 15.84
N ARG A 78 -2.98 -15.77 16.05
CA ARG A 78 -4.31 -15.17 15.90
C ARG A 78 -4.43 -14.41 14.60
N THR A 79 -5.58 -14.55 13.93
CA THR A 79 -5.99 -13.68 12.84
C THR A 79 -6.84 -12.56 13.40
N LEU A 80 -6.38 -11.32 13.26
CA LEU A 80 -7.13 -10.13 13.64
C LEU A 80 -7.75 -9.53 12.39
N GLU A 81 -9.07 -9.40 12.38
CA GLU A 81 -9.77 -8.69 11.32
C GLU A 81 -10.05 -7.25 11.76
N ILE A 82 -9.62 -6.31 10.92
CA ILE A 82 -9.85 -4.88 11.11
C ILE A 82 -10.92 -4.47 10.11
N ARG A 83 -11.99 -3.82 10.59
CA ARG A 83 -13.05 -3.27 9.76
C ARG A 83 -13.36 -1.83 10.15
N PHE A 84 -13.59 -0.99 9.15
CA PHE A 84 -14.08 0.38 9.32
C PHE A 84 -14.79 0.83 8.06
N LEU A 85 -15.62 1.87 8.17
CA LEU A 85 -16.36 2.41 7.02
C LEU A 85 -15.40 2.85 5.91
N ASN A 86 -15.76 2.60 4.67
CA ASN A 86 -14.90 2.84 3.52
C ASN A 86 -14.70 4.32 3.14
N ASP A 87 -15.23 5.24 3.92
CA ASP A 87 -14.98 6.68 3.84
C ASP A 87 -14.12 7.20 5.00
N THR A 88 -13.58 6.31 5.85
CA THR A 88 -12.87 6.65 7.08
C THR A 88 -11.36 6.45 6.92
N GLY A 89 -10.59 7.41 7.45
CA GLY A 89 -9.13 7.33 7.52
C GLY A 89 -8.43 7.53 6.18
N ILE A 90 -7.14 7.23 6.17
CA ILE A 90 -6.30 7.37 4.98
C ILE A 90 -6.70 6.35 3.90
N ALA A 91 -6.91 5.10 4.28
CA ALA A 91 -7.35 4.07 3.33
C ALA A 91 -8.71 4.41 2.74
N GLY A 92 -9.64 4.94 3.55
CA GLY A 92 -10.94 5.40 3.07
C GLY A 92 -10.84 6.57 2.10
N ARG A 93 -9.88 7.48 2.31
CA ARG A 93 -9.62 8.56 1.37
C ARG A 93 -9.10 8.04 0.03
N VAL A 94 -8.17 7.09 0.05
CA VAL A 94 -7.66 6.45 -1.18
C VAL A 94 -8.78 5.69 -1.89
N PHE A 95 -9.64 4.99 -1.15
CA PHE A 95 -10.81 4.32 -1.73
C PHE A 95 -11.73 5.30 -2.44
N THR A 96 -12.03 6.44 -1.82
CA THR A 96 -12.96 7.44 -2.35
C THR A 96 -12.39 8.17 -3.56
N THR A 97 -11.10 8.52 -3.53
CA THR A 97 -10.46 9.34 -4.58
C THR A 97 -9.76 8.51 -5.65
N HIS A 98 -9.41 7.25 -5.37
CA HIS A 98 -8.53 6.40 -6.17
C HIS A 98 -7.14 6.99 -6.41
N GLU A 99 -6.71 7.91 -5.54
CA GLU A 99 -5.40 8.53 -5.57
C GLU A 99 -4.55 8.06 -4.40
N SER A 100 -3.29 7.76 -4.66
CA SER A 100 -2.33 7.39 -3.63
C SER A 100 -2.03 8.56 -2.69
N LEU A 101 -1.71 8.27 -1.44
CA LEU A 101 -1.35 9.27 -0.44
C LEU A 101 0.00 8.92 0.22
N LEU A 102 0.80 9.94 0.47
CA LEU A 102 2.03 9.88 1.24
C LEU A 102 1.94 10.85 2.42
N ILE A 103 2.06 10.32 3.65
CA ILE A 103 1.92 11.11 4.87
C ILE A 103 3.05 10.73 5.82
N ASN A 104 3.87 11.69 6.22
CA ASN A 104 5.00 11.45 7.12
C ASN A 104 4.71 11.77 8.60
N ASP A 105 3.59 12.42 8.90
CA ASP A 105 3.11 12.65 10.26
C ASP A 105 1.62 12.32 10.33
N ALA A 106 1.32 11.07 10.62
CA ALA A 106 -0.05 10.54 10.60
C ALA A 106 -0.95 11.25 11.61
N TYR A 107 -0.48 11.45 12.84
CA TYR A 107 -1.30 12.06 13.91
C TYR A 107 -1.58 13.55 13.68
N ALA A 108 -0.77 14.22 12.86
CA ALA A 108 -1.03 15.61 12.47
C ALA A 108 -2.00 15.72 11.28
N ASP A 109 -2.28 14.62 10.58
CA ASP A 109 -3.19 14.63 9.44
C ASP A 109 -4.63 14.40 9.91
N PRO A 110 -5.58 15.32 9.62
CA PRO A 110 -6.96 15.19 10.07
C PRO A 110 -7.72 13.99 9.45
N ARG A 111 -7.20 13.43 8.38
CA ARG A 111 -7.79 12.25 7.72
C ARG A 111 -7.42 10.94 8.41
N PHE A 112 -6.40 10.95 9.27
CA PHE A 112 -5.91 9.75 9.94
C PHE A 112 -6.89 9.27 11.02
N ASN A 113 -7.18 7.96 11.01
CA ASN A 113 -8.01 7.33 12.02
C ASN A 113 -7.12 6.54 13.00
N SER A 114 -7.03 7.02 14.24
CA SER A 114 -6.20 6.41 15.28
C SER A 114 -6.82 5.18 15.95
N GLU A 115 -8.06 4.84 15.64
CA GLU A 115 -8.75 3.70 16.26
C GLU A 115 -8.03 2.37 16.02
N ILE A 116 -7.45 2.19 14.83
CA ILE A 116 -6.69 0.97 14.51
C ILE A 116 -5.43 0.88 15.36
N ASP A 117 -4.73 1.99 15.57
CA ASP A 117 -3.56 2.05 16.46
C ASP A 117 -3.95 1.69 17.89
N GLU A 118 -5.08 2.18 18.38
CA GLU A 118 -5.60 1.87 19.71
C GLU A 118 -5.93 0.37 19.86
N GLN A 119 -6.53 -0.23 18.83
CA GLN A 119 -6.89 -1.66 18.83
C GLN A 119 -5.68 -2.58 18.76
N THR A 120 -4.64 -2.19 18.02
CA THR A 120 -3.48 -3.06 17.75
C THR A 120 -2.29 -2.80 18.68
N GLY A 121 -2.28 -1.66 19.38
CA GLY A 121 -1.13 -1.23 20.17
C GLY A 121 0.04 -0.73 19.35
N TYR A 122 -0.14 -0.55 18.04
CA TYR A 122 0.87 -0.06 17.12
C TYR A 122 0.78 1.47 16.99
N THR A 123 1.92 2.14 16.88
CA THR A 123 1.95 3.59 16.68
C THR A 123 2.35 3.90 15.24
N THR A 124 1.41 4.39 14.45
CA THR A 124 1.64 4.79 13.06
C THR A 124 2.24 6.18 13.01
N ARG A 125 3.40 6.33 12.38
CA ARG A 125 4.07 7.61 12.17
C ARG A 125 3.94 8.07 10.72
N SER A 126 4.30 7.22 9.78
CA SER A 126 4.29 7.54 8.35
C SER A 126 3.55 6.48 7.55
N ILE A 127 2.93 6.89 6.45
CA ILE A 127 2.04 6.05 5.65
C ILE A 127 2.25 6.35 4.16
N ILE A 128 2.33 5.30 3.35
CA ILE A 128 1.97 5.37 1.93
C ILE A 128 0.82 4.41 1.70
N CYS A 129 -0.23 4.88 1.05
CA CYS A 129 -1.38 4.05 0.68
C CYS A 129 -1.66 4.21 -0.81
N ALA A 130 -1.76 3.09 -1.53
CA ALA A 130 -1.98 3.09 -2.97
C ALA A 130 -3.07 2.09 -3.37
N PRO A 131 -3.91 2.43 -4.35
CA PRO A 131 -4.91 1.49 -4.85
C PRO A 131 -4.27 0.41 -5.71
N ILE A 132 -4.87 -0.78 -5.70
CA ILE A 132 -4.48 -1.90 -6.55
C ILE A 132 -5.59 -2.10 -7.59
N PRO A 133 -5.41 -1.62 -8.84
CA PRO A 133 -6.41 -1.78 -9.88
C PRO A 133 -6.31 -3.15 -10.54
N THR A 134 -7.41 -3.63 -11.07
CA THR A 134 -7.42 -4.74 -12.02
C THR A 134 -7.01 -4.24 -13.41
N GLY A 135 -6.75 -5.15 -14.34
CA GLY A 135 -6.48 -4.82 -15.74
C GLY A 135 -7.61 -4.04 -16.43
N ARG A 136 -8.80 -3.96 -15.83
CA ARG A 136 -9.94 -3.17 -16.29
C ARG A 136 -10.07 -1.82 -15.58
N GLY A 137 -9.11 -1.46 -14.72
CA GLY A 137 -9.13 -0.22 -13.96
C GLY A 137 -10.04 -0.23 -12.73
N VAL A 138 -10.67 -1.36 -12.40
CA VAL A 138 -11.47 -1.48 -11.18
C VAL A 138 -10.54 -1.68 -10.00
N VAL A 139 -10.65 -0.84 -8.98
CA VAL A 139 -9.85 -0.96 -7.76
C VAL A 139 -10.43 -2.06 -6.88
N ILE A 140 -9.62 -3.09 -6.58
CA ILE A 140 -10.05 -4.25 -5.80
C ILE A 140 -9.49 -4.26 -4.39
N ALA A 141 -8.40 -3.55 -4.15
CA ALA A 141 -7.70 -3.55 -2.87
C ALA A 141 -6.84 -2.29 -2.73
N PHE A 142 -6.29 -2.09 -1.54
CA PHE A 142 -5.40 -0.97 -1.22
C PHE A 142 -4.20 -1.53 -0.46
N ASP A 143 -2.99 -1.20 -0.91
CA ASP A 143 -1.75 -1.55 -0.22
C ASP A 143 -1.28 -0.35 0.59
N GLN A 144 -1.14 -0.54 1.90
CA GLN A 144 -0.69 0.48 2.82
C GLN A 144 0.58 0.01 3.52
N VAL A 145 1.67 0.77 3.37
CA VAL A 145 2.93 0.53 4.09
C VAL A 145 3.13 1.59 5.16
N LEU A 146 3.64 1.17 6.31
CA LEU A 146 3.71 1.99 7.51
C LEU A 146 5.13 2.08 8.02
N ASN A 147 5.50 3.27 8.50
CA ASN A 147 6.71 3.53 9.28
C ASN A 147 7.99 3.10 8.58
N LYS A 148 8.46 3.91 7.65
CA LYS A 148 9.78 3.73 7.05
C LYS A 148 10.88 3.95 8.09
N ALA A 149 11.91 3.10 8.07
CA ALA A 149 13.11 3.25 8.89
C ALA A 149 14.37 2.96 8.05
N PRO A 150 15.37 3.83 8.06
CA PRO A 150 15.38 5.14 8.73
C PRO A 150 14.66 6.22 7.91
N GLY A 151 14.19 7.25 8.60
CA GLY A 151 13.67 8.47 7.98
C GLY A 151 12.22 8.41 7.53
N ASP A 152 11.89 9.26 6.60
CA ASP A 152 10.55 9.44 6.08
C ASP A 152 10.39 8.80 4.70
N PHE A 153 9.14 8.52 4.31
CA PHE A 153 8.84 8.16 2.93
C PHE A 153 9.03 9.37 2.01
N ASP A 154 9.49 9.11 0.81
CA ASP A 154 9.70 10.15 -0.20
C ASP A 154 8.91 9.85 -1.50
N ALA A 155 9.03 10.74 -2.48
CA ALA A 155 8.33 10.58 -3.75
C ALA A 155 8.77 9.33 -4.52
N ASP A 156 10.02 8.89 -4.37
CA ASP A 156 10.52 7.65 -4.99
C ASP A 156 9.86 6.42 -4.37
N ASP A 157 9.65 6.41 -3.05
CA ASP A 157 8.93 5.35 -2.36
C ASP A 157 7.49 5.24 -2.86
N LEU A 158 6.80 6.38 -3.00
CA LEU A 158 5.44 6.43 -3.53
C LEU A 158 5.38 5.94 -4.97
N ALA A 159 6.29 6.39 -5.82
CA ALA A 159 6.34 5.96 -7.22
C ALA A 159 6.62 4.46 -7.35
N LEU A 160 7.48 3.92 -6.49
CA LEU A 160 7.77 2.49 -6.45
C LEU A 160 6.54 1.68 -6.04
N LEU A 161 5.84 2.11 -4.98
CA LEU A 161 4.63 1.45 -4.53
C LEU A 161 3.56 1.44 -5.62
N GLU A 162 3.32 2.58 -6.25
CA GLU A 162 2.35 2.69 -7.36
C GLU A 162 2.72 1.77 -8.53
N ALA A 163 4.00 1.70 -8.89
CA ALA A 163 4.46 0.84 -9.96
C ALA A 163 4.29 -0.64 -9.61
N MET A 164 4.55 -1.04 -8.35
CA MET A 164 4.38 -2.41 -7.90
C MET A 164 2.91 -2.83 -7.82
N THR A 165 2.01 -1.93 -7.49
CA THR A 165 0.58 -2.22 -7.34
C THR A 165 -0.19 -2.18 -8.66
N SER A 166 0.39 -1.69 -9.74
CA SER A 166 -0.27 -1.54 -11.05
C SER A 166 -0.08 -2.74 -11.99
N HIS A 167 0.47 -3.86 -11.51
CA HIS A 167 0.66 -5.08 -12.29
C HIS A 167 -0.53 -6.04 -12.25
#